data_fd522ddf9a5ad64353a52a783055922d
#
_entry.id   fd522ddf9a5ad64353a52a783055922d
#
_cell.length_a   1.000
_cell.length_b   1.000
_cell.length_c   1.000
_cell.angle_alpha   90.00
_cell.angle_beta   90.00
_cell.angle_gamma   90.00
#
_symmetry.space_group_name_H-M   'P 1'
#
loop_
_entity.id
_entity.type
_entity.pdbx_description
1 polymer ?
#
loop_
_entity_poly.entity_id
_entity_poly.type
_entity_poly.pdbx_seq_one_letter_code
_entity_poly.pdbx_strand_id
1 'polypeptide(L)'
;MTRLLTSLVCALALLPMAYAGTPTTEAESVLHCISTRASVRQYTSVEVADATVDTLLRAAMSAPTAVNRQPWAFVVVRDTTLRATLAEALPNAGSKLTNASVAIVVCGDSTRMLKQQPEFWVQDRSAATENLLLAAHACGLGAVWCGLYPDMERVQTARTILRLDERYVPLCIIPVGYPSAPVSPKDKYREDAIIRR
;
A
#
# COMPACT_ATOMS: atom_id res chain seq x y z
N MET A 1 14.46 66.43 -41.97
CA MET A 1 13.28 65.53 -42.11
C MET A 1 13.73 64.11 -41.69
N THR A 2 13.59 63.77 -40.40
CA THR A 2 14.10 62.51 -39.85
C THR A 2 12.89 61.63 -39.50
N ARG A 3 12.74 60.50 -40.16
CA ARG A 3 11.65 59.54 -39.91
C ARG A 3 12.09 58.60 -38.80
N LEU A 4 11.38 58.63 -37.70
CA LEU A 4 11.46 57.60 -36.64
C LEU A 4 10.70 56.36 -37.12
N LEU A 5 11.40 55.24 -37.21
CA LEU A 5 10.84 53.91 -37.33
C LEU A 5 10.61 53.32 -35.93
N THR A 6 9.36 53.19 -35.54
CA THR A 6 8.95 52.52 -34.30
C THR A 6 8.87 51.01 -34.57
N SER A 7 9.83 50.25 -34.04
CA SER A 7 9.81 48.77 -34.06
C SER A 7 8.83 48.26 -33.01
N LEU A 8 7.74 47.65 -33.45
CA LEU A 8 6.80 46.93 -32.64
C LEU A 8 7.36 45.54 -32.35
N VAL A 9 7.91 45.32 -31.14
CA VAL A 9 8.34 44.01 -30.68
C VAL A 9 7.10 43.26 -30.20
N CYS A 10 6.64 42.30 -31.01
CA CYS A 10 5.58 41.39 -30.63
C CYS A 10 6.14 40.32 -29.67
N ALA A 11 5.90 40.49 -28.37
CA ALA A 11 6.24 39.48 -27.36
C ALA A 11 5.28 38.29 -27.52
N LEU A 12 5.76 37.22 -28.12
CA LEU A 12 5.05 35.93 -28.19
C LEU A 12 5.10 35.31 -26.82
N ALA A 13 4.00 35.40 -26.06
CA ALA A 13 3.83 34.71 -24.81
C ALA A 13 3.76 33.21 -25.08
N LEU A 14 4.83 32.47 -24.77
CA LEU A 14 4.84 31.01 -24.71
C LEU A 14 3.95 30.57 -23.52
N LEU A 15 2.69 30.26 -23.80
CA LEU A 15 1.84 29.53 -22.88
C LEU A 15 2.47 28.14 -22.64
N PRO A 16 2.61 27.69 -21.40
CA PRO A 16 3.05 26.32 -21.16
C PRO A 16 2.00 25.38 -21.75
N MET A 17 2.38 24.62 -22.78
CA MET A 17 1.59 23.50 -23.27
C MET A 17 1.42 22.54 -22.07
N ALA A 18 0.20 22.49 -21.50
CA ALA A 18 -0.20 21.41 -20.63
C ALA A 18 0.04 20.11 -21.40
N TYR A 19 0.96 19.31 -20.91
CA TYR A 19 1.24 17.97 -21.42
C TYR A 19 -0.01 17.12 -21.15
N ALA A 20 -0.96 17.13 -22.08
CA ALA A 20 -2.04 16.17 -22.12
C ALA A 20 -1.38 14.83 -22.48
N GLY A 21 -1.02 14.06 -21.46
CA GLY A 21 -0.50 12.71 -21.66
C GLY A 21 -1.49 11.92 -22.53
N THR A 22 -0.99 11.23 -23.53
CA THR A 22 -1.77 10.26 -24.30
C THR A 22 -2.50 9.33 -23.32
N PRO A 23 -3.79 9.05 -23.51
CA PRO A 23 -4.51 8.13 -22.63
C PRO A 23 -3.79 6.77 -22.66
N THR A 24 -3.30 6.35 -21.49
CA THR A 24 -2.66 5.05 -21.33
C THR A 24 -3.72 3.95 -21.44
N THR A 25 -3.38 2.83 -22.06
CA THR A 25 -4.25 1.64 -22.05
C THR A 25 -4.40 1.10 -20.62
N GLU A 26 -5.45 0.33 -20.35
CA GLU A 26 -5.63 -0.33 -19.05
C GLU A 26 -4.41 -1.20 -18.72
N ALA A 27 -3.86 -1.92 -19.70
CA ALA A 27 -2.67 -2.75 -19.52
C ALA A 27 -1.45 -1.92 -19.10
N GLU A 28 -1.18 -0.80 -19.79
CA GLU A 28 -0.08 0.09 -19.45
C GLU A 28 -0.23 0.68 -18.04
N SER A 29 -1.44 1.08 -17.66
CA SER A 29 -1.73 1.63 -16.32
C SER A 29 -1.45 0.60 -15.22
N VAL A 30 -1.90 -0.64 -15.41
CA VAL A 30 -1.69 -1.74 -14.45
C VAL A 30 -0.20 -2.09 -14.35
N LEU A 31 0.49 -2.28 -15.48
CA LEU A 31 1.91 -2.63 -15.50
C LEU A 31 2.78 -1.50 -14.93
N HIS A 32 2.44 -0.23 -15.20
CA HIS A 32 3.10 0.91 -14.59
C HIS A 32 2.93 0.92 -13.07
N CYS A 33 1.72 0.74 -12.56
CA CYS A 33 1.44 0.67 -11.13
C CYS A 33 2.27 -0.44 -10.45
N ILE A 34 2.32 -1.64 -11.04
CA ILE A 34 3.09 -2.77 -10.51
C ILE A 34 4.60 -2.47 -10.50
N SER A 35 5.13 -1.93 -11.59
CA SER A 35 6.58 -1.70 -11.75
C SER A 35 7.09 -0.51 -10.92
N THR A 36 6.24 0.48 -10.64
CA THR A 36 6.62 1.71 -9.93
C THR A 36 6.30 1.67 -8.44
N ARG A 37 5.47 0.73 -7.97
CA ARG A 37 5.20 0.61 -6.54
C ARG A 37 6.49 0.40 -5.74
N ALA A 38 6.65 1.21 -4.72
CA ALA A 38 7.77 1.12 -3.79
C ALA A 38 7.30 1.10 -2.33
N SER A 39 8.10 0.53 -1.43
CA SER A 39 7.81 0.53 0.01
C SER A 39 8.12 1.90 0.62
N VAL A 40 7.10 2.64 0.99
CA VAL A 40 7.17 3.94 1.65
C VAL A 40 7.15 3.77 3.16
N ARG A 41 8.03 4.46 3.87
CA ARG A 41 8.23 4.33 5.32
C ARG A 41 8.17 5.65 6.08
N GLN A 42 8.02 6.77 5.36
CA GLN A 42 7.88 8.11 5.92
C GLN A 42 6.70 8.81 5.26
N TYR A 43 5.89 9.44 6.06
CA TYR A 43 4.62 10.01 5.64
C TYR A 43 4.49 11.46 6.10
N THR A 44 3.66 12.22 5.42
CA THR A 44 3.22 13.55 5.83
C THR A 44 2.17 13.44 6.94
N SER A 45 1.82 14.55 7.57
CA SER A 45 0.73 14.62 8.57
C SER A 45 -0.68 14.68 7.95
N VAL A 46 -0.78 14.60 6.61
CA VAL A 46 -2.08 14.64 5.91
C VAL A 46 -2.86 13.36 6.18
N GLU A 47 -4.10 13.50 6.62
CA GLU A 47 -4.96 12.36 6.89
C GLU A 47 -5.47 11.69 5.61
N VAL A 48 -5.48 10.38 5.61
CA VAL A 48 -6.10 9.56 4.57
C VAL A 48 -7.60 9.43 4.87
N ALA A 49 -8.46 9.88 3.96
CA ALA A 49 -9.90 9.83 4.12
C ALA A 49 -10.45 8.40 4.26
N ASP A 50 -11.54 8.23 5.01
CA ASP A 50 -12.18 6.92 5.20
C ASP A 50 -12.61 6.28 3.88
N ALA A 51 -13.15 7.05 2.94
CA ALA A 51 -13.52 6.56 1.62
C ALA A 51 -12.33 5.99 0.83
N THR A 52 -11.12 6.55 1.04
CA THR A 52 -9.90 6.01 0.45
C THR A 52 -9.50 4.70 1.12
N VAL A 53 -9.58 4.62 2.45
CA VAL A 53 -9.33 3.35 3.17
C VAL A 53 -10.31 2.26 2.72
N ASP A 54 -11.59 2.58 2.55
CA ASP A 54 -12.59 1.64 2.03
C ASP A 54 -12.23 1.15 0.61
N THR A 55 -11.69 2.04 -0.23
CA THR A 55 -11.20 1.67 -1.57
C THR A 55 -10.05 0.66 -1.48
N LEU A 56 -9.09 0.88 -0.56
CA LEU A 56 -7.99 -0.06 -0.34
C LEU A 56 -8.49 -1.42 0.14
N LEU A 57 -9.46 -1.43 1.06
CA LEU A 57 -10.04 -2.67 1.58
C LEU A 57 -10.82 -3.44 0.50
N ARG A 58 -11.57 -2.74 -0.36
CA ARG A 58 -12.24 -3.36 -1.52
C ARG A 58 -11.25 -3.99 -2.48
N ALA A 59 -10.16 -3.29 -2.79
CA ALA A 59 -9.09 -3.84 -3.63
C ALA A 59 -8.46 -5.08 -2.99
N ALA A 60 -8.16 -5.05 -1.70
CA ALA A 60 -7.66 -6.21 -0.96
C ALA A 60 -8.61 -7.41 -1.06
N MET A 61 -9.91 -7.19 -0.84
CA MET A 61 -10.94 -8.24 -0.88
C MET A 61 -11.25 -8.74 -2.29
N SER A 62 -10.72 -8.11 -3.34
CA SER A 62 -10.81 -8.60 -4.72
C SER A 62 -9.76 -9.68 -5.05
N ALA A 63 -8.87 -10.00 -4.12
CA ALA A 63 -7.87 -11.04 -4.30
C ALA A 63 -8.51 -12.44 -4.42
N PRO A 64 -7.91 -13.38 -5.17
CA PRO A 64 -8.35 -14.76 -5.16
C PRO A 64 -8.05 -15.41 -3.81
N THR A 65 -8.83 -16.44 -3.45
CA THR A 65 -8.58 -17.27 -2.28
C THR A 65 -8.81 -18.74 -2.60
N ALA A 66 -8.16 -19.63 -1.86
CA ALA A 66 -8.35 -21.07 -1.99
C ALA A 66 -9.85 -21.40 -1.88
N VAL A 67 -10.39 -22.03 -2.96
CA VAL A 67 -11.81 -22.36 -3.14
C VAL A 67 -12.79 -21.25 -2.71
N ASN A 68 -12.38 -20.00 -2.93
CA ASN A 68 -13.17 -18.79 -2.59
C ASN A 68 -13.61 -18.72 -1.11
N ARG A 69 -12.78 -19.19 -0.20
CA ARG A 69 -13.09 -19.20 1.26
C ARG A 69 -13.11 -17.82 1.87
N GLN A 70 -12.37 -16.84 1.29
CA GLN A 70 -12.29 -15.45 1.77
C GLN A 70 -12.00 -15.37 3.28
N PRO A 71 -10.94 -16.04 3.75
CA PRO A 71 -10.71 -16.21 5.17
C PRO A 71 -9.99 -15.01 5.79
N TRP A 72 -10.21 -13.80 5.32
CA TRP A 72 -9.57 -12.57 5.79
C TRP A 72 -10.41 -11.78 6.79
N ALA A 73 -9.72 -11.03 7.63
CA ALA A 73 -10.23 -9.92 8.40
C ALA A 73 -9.21 -8.78 8.33
N PHE A 74 -9.69 -7.56 8.39
CA PHE A 74 -8.86 -6.36 8.36
C PHE A 74 -9.19 -5.50 9.58
N VAL A 75 -8.15 -5.06 10.31
CA VAL A 75 -8.30 -4.15 11.44
C VAL A 75 -7.74 -2.80 11.05
N VAL A 76 -8.58 -1.78 11.00
CA VAL A 76 -8.19 -0.40 10.67
C VAL A 76 -7.87 0.32 11.97
N VAL A 77 -6.61 0.76 12.12
CA VAL A 77 -6.12 1.42 13.35
C VAL A 77 -5.83 2.89 13.03
N ARG A 78 -6.73 3.77 13.44
CA ARG A 78 -6.58 5.23 13.34
C ARG A 78 -6.08 5.87 14.63
N ASP A 79 -6.37 5.25 15.76
CA ASP A 79 -5.96 5.75 17.07
C ASP A 79 -4.43 5.88 17.15
N THR A 80 -3.95 7.09 17.41
CA THR A 80 -2.52 7.41 17.45
C THR A 80 -1.82 6.74 18.61
N THR A 81 -2.49 6.64 19.77
CA THR A 81 -1.94 5.99 20.96
C THR A 81 -1.78 4.50 20.72
N LEU A 82 -2.78 3.87 20.11
CA LEU A 82 -2.73 2.45 19.77
C LEU A 82 -1.63 2.15 18.73
N ARG A 83 -1.47 3.03 17.71
CA ARG A 83 -0.36 2.91 16.75
C ARG A 83 1.02 3.08 17.42
N ALA A 84 1.14 4.01 18.37
CA ALA A 84 2.38 4.19 19.14
C ALA A 84 2.71 2.95 19.99
N THR A 85 1.72 2.38 20.67
CA THR A 85 1.89 1.14 21.46
C THR A 85 2.32 -0.04 20.57
N LEU A 86 1.72 -0.19 19.38
CA LEU A 86 2.14 -1.20 18.41
C LEU A 86 3.56 -0.94 17.89
N ALA A 87 3.94 0.33 17.67
CA ALA A 87 5.27 0.70 17.20
C ALA A 87 6.36 0.38 18.21
N GLU A 88 6.09 0.59 19.49
CA GLU A 88 7.01 0.26 20.59
C GLU A 88 7.19 -1.25 20.74
N ALA A 89 6.09 -1.99 20.73
CA ALA A 89 6.10 -3.43 20.93
C ALA A 89 6.56 -4.24 19.70
N LEU A 90 6.54 -3.64 18.48
CA LEU A 90 6.87 -4.28 17.22
C LEU A 90 7.96 -3.48 16.47
N PRO A 91 9.24 -3.60 16.86
CA PRO A 91 10.32 -2.76 16.31
C PRO A 91 10.47 -2.83 14.79
N ASN A 92 10.08 -3.95 14.15
CA ASN A 92 10.08 -4.08 12.69
C ASN A 92 9.09 -3.14 11.98
N ALA A 93 8.03 -2.72 12.67
CA ALA A 93 7.08 -1.71 12.22
C ALA A 93 7.47 -0.30 12.71
N GLY A 94 7.84 -0.15 14.00
CA GLY A 94 8.47 1.02 14.60
C GLY A 94 7.87 2.36 14.14
N SER A 95 8.75 3.33 13.86
CA SER A 95 8.36 4.69 13.44
C SER A 95 7.46 4.77 12.20
N LYS A 96 7.39 3.70 11.40
CA LYS A 96 6.47 3.63 10.25
C LYS A 96 5.00 3.68 10.70
N LEU A 97 4.69 3.10 11.87
CA LEU A 97 3.34 3.13 12.46
C LEU A 97 3.01 4.49 13.08
N THR A 98 3.94 5.08 13.81
CA THR A 98 3.69 6.37 14.48
C THR A 98 3.45 7.50 13.50
N ASN A 99 4.15 7.51 12.37
CA ASN A 99 4.07 8.57 11.36
C ASN A 99 3.02 8.32 10.27
N ALA A 100 2.38 7.15 10.24
CA ALA A 100 1.33 6.85 9.28
C ALA A 100 0.02 7.54 9.66
N SER A 101 -0.82 7.87 8.68
CA SER A 101 -2.19 8.35 8.91
C SER A 101 -3.10 7.25 9.46
N VAL A 102 -2.90 6.03 8.97
CA VAL A 102 -3.67 4.85 9.35
C VAL A 102 -2.79 3.61 9.24
N ALA A 103 -3.06 2.59 10.04
CA ALA A 103 -2.48 1.26 9.86
C ALA A 103 -3.58 0.23 9.60
N ILE A 104 -3.34 -0.69 8.67
CA ILE A 104 -4.27 -1.78 8.36
C ILE A 104 -3.58 -3.08 8.74
N VAL A 105 -4.15 -3.81 9.72
CA VAL A 105 -3.66 -5.14 10.09
C VAL A 105 -4.42 -6.18 9.29
N VAL A 106 -3.70 -6.95 8.49
CA VAL A 106 -4.27 -8.03 7.69
C VAL A 106 -4.22 -9.30 8.50
N CYS A 107 -5.40 -9.86 8.79
CA CYS A 107 -5.54 -11.03 9.64
C CYS A 107 -6.16 -12.21 8.89
N GLY A 108 -5.81 -13.43 9.32
CA GLY A 108 -6.54 -14.66 9.05
C GLY A 108 -7.73 -14.84 9.99
N ASP A 109 -8.89 -15.23 9.46
CA ASP A 109 -10.00 -15.78 10.24
C ASP A 109 -9.94 -17.31 10.19
N SER A 110 -9.53 -17.94 11.28
CA SER A 110 -9.33 -19.41 11.35
C SER A 110 -10.63 -20.18 11.11
N THR A 111 -11.79 -19.58 11.38
CA THR A 111 -13.11 -20.22 11.17
C THR A 111 -13.44 -20.38 9.69
N ARG A 112 -12.78 -19.60 8.82
CA ARG A 112 -12.97 -19.57 7.36
C ARG A 112 -11.83 -20.22 6.58
N MET A 113 -10.74 -20.61 7.23
CA MET A 113 -9.61 -21.28 6.60
C MET A 113 -10.03 -22.65 6.04
N LEU A 114 -9.30 -23.12 5.02
CA LEU A 114 -9.52 -24.46 4.46
C LEU A 114 -9.01 -25.51 5.44
N LYS A 115 -9.91 -26.32 6.01
CA LYS A 115 -9.57 -27.27 7.10
C LYS A 115 -8.49 -28.29 6.71
N GLN A 116 -8.50 -28.74 5.44
CA GLN A 116 -7.58 -29.77 4.96
C GLN A 116 -6.18 -29.21 4.66
N GLN A 117 -6.06 -27.91 4.42
CA GLN A 117 -4.83 -27.22 4.02
C GLN A 117 -4.86 -25.80 4.60
N PRO A 118 -4.77 -25.68 5.93
CA PRO A 118 -4.93 -24.38 6.59
C PRO A 118 -3.87 -23.37 6.15
N GLU A 119 -2.68 -23.79 5.71
CA GLU A 119 -1.57 -22.92 5.32
C GLU A 119 -1.89 -22.04 4.11
N PHE A 120 -2.88 -22.37 3.28
CA PHE A 120 -3.32 -21.51 2.19
C PHE A 120 -3.77 -20.13 2.65
N TRP A 121 -4.16 -19.97 3.90
CA TRP A 121 -4.52 -18.68 4.44
C TRP A 121 -3.40 -17.63 4.29
N VAL A 122 -2.13 -18.05 4.35
CA VAL A 122 -0.99 -17.15 4.15
C VAL A 122 -0.95 -16.64 2.72
N GLN A 123 -1.15 -17.53 1.74
CA GLN A 123 -1.17 -17.17 0.31
C GLN A 123 -2.35 -16.24 0.00
N ASP A 124 -3.55 -16.58 0.49
CA ASP A 124 -4.78 -15.80 0.31
C ASP A 124 -4.58 -14.35 0.79
N ARG A 125 -3.95 -14.16 1.96
CA ARG A 125 -3.72 -12.83 2.50
C ARG A 125 -2.56 -12.12 1.88
N SER A 126 -1.56 -12.84 1.43
CA SER A 126 -0.45 -12.23 0.70
C SER A 126 -0.96 -11.62 -0.60
N ALA A 127 -1.87 -12.31 -1.31
CA ALA A 127 -2.54 -11.77 -2.49
C ALA A 127 -3.38 -10.52 -2.15
N ALA A 128 -4.19 -10.59 -1.08
CA ALA A 128 -4.98 -9.44 -0.62
C ALA A 128 -4.10 -8.27 -0.18
N THR A 129 -2.98 -8.54 0.48
CA THR A 129 -2.03 -7.51 0.92
C THR A 129 -1.37 -6.82 -0.27
N GLU A 130 -0.95 -7.57 -1.30
CA GLU A 130 -0.35 -6.95 -2.49
C GLU A 130 -1.38 -6.10 -3.25
N ASN A 131 -2.63 -6.56 -3.39
CA ASN A 131 -3.71 -5.72 -3.95
C ASN A 131 -3.87 -4.41 -3.18
N LEU A 132 -3.83 -4.45 -1.83
CA LEU A 132 -3.90 -3.26 -0.99
C LEU A 132 -2.71 -2.32 -1.25
N LEU A 133 -1.50 -2.84 -1.35
CA LEU A 133 -0.29 -2.06 -1.61
C LEU A 133 -0.32 -1.41 -2.99
N LEU A 134 -0.78 -2.12 -4.02
CA LEU A 134 -0.96 -1.58 -5.37
C LEU A 134 -2.04 -0.50 -5.40
N ALA A 135 -3.18 -0.74 -4.75
CA ALA A 135 -4.25 0.26 -4.66
C ALA A 135 -3.80 1.52 -3.92
N ALA A 136 -3.03 1.39 -2.82
CA ALA A 136 -2.46 2.53 -2.13
C ALA A 136 -1.56 3.35 -3.06
N HIS A 137 -0.67 2.70 -3.82
CA HIS A 137 0.20 3.36 -4.79
C HIS A 137 -0.60 4.04 -5.90
N ALA A 138 -1.60 3.38 -6.48
CA ALA A 138 -2.47 3.95 -7.50
C ALA A 138 -3.26 5.18 -7.01
N CYS A 139 -3.58 5.23 -5.71
CA CYS A 139 -4.22 6.38 -5.06
C CYS A 139 -3.23 7.48 -4.62
N GLY A 140 -1.95 7.41 -5.02
CA GLY A 140 -0.92 8.38 -4.63
C GLY A 140 -0.49 8.25 -3.16
N LEU A 141 -0.85 7.16 -2.48
CA LEU A 141 -0.45 6.86 -1.12
C LEU A 141 0.83 6.02 -1.09
N GLY A 142 1.53 6.12 0.03
CA GLY A 142 2.62 5.24 0.40
C GLY A 142 2.18 4.18 1.39
N ALA A 143 2.73 2.98 1.25
CA ALA A 143 2.50 1.88 2.17
C ALA A 143 3.73 0.97 2.26
N VAL A 144 3.82 0.17 3.32
CA VAL A 144 4.87 -0.85 3.45
C VAL A 144 4.35 -2.07 4.22
N TRP A 145 4.78 -3.24 3.80
CA TRP A 145 4.50 -4.50 4.48
C TRP A 145 5.41 -4.66 5.70
N CYS A 146 4.86 -4.67 6.90
CA CYS A 146 5.55 -5.02 8.14
C CYS A 146 5.06 -6.41 8.60
N GLY A 147 5.86 -7.45 8.36
CA GLY A 147 5.48 -8.84 8.65
C GLY A 147 5.34 -9.12 10.13
N LEU A 148 4.34 -9.92 10.49
CA LEU A 148 4.15 -10.48 11.83
C LEU A 148 4.32 -12.00 11.76
N TYR A 149 3.44 -12.71 11.08
CA TYR A 149 3.59 -14.14 10.83
C TYR A 149 4.78 -14.41 9.88
N PRO A 150 5.57 -15.49 10.09
CA PRO A 150 5.37 -16.60 11.01
C PRO A 150 5.97 -16.42 12.41
N ASP A 151 6.39 -15.22 12.79
CA ASP A 151 6.88 -14.95 14.13
C ASP A 151 5.70 -14.90 15.12
N MET A 152 5.49 -15.98 15.85
CA MET A 152 4.32 -16.13 16.73
C MET A 152 4.35 -15.19 17.94
N GLU A 153 5.53 -14.70 18.35
CA GLU A 153 5.64 -13.69 19.40
C GLU A 153 5.05 -12.35 18.91
N ARG A 154 5.41 -11.92 17.70
CA ARG A 154 4.82 -10.72 17.08
C ARG A 154 3.33 -10.86 16.83
N VAL A 155 2.89 -12.04 16.38
CA VAL A 155 1.46 -12.33 16.18
C VAL A 155 0.71 -12.17 17.50
N GLN A 156 1.20 -12.78 18.60
CA GLN A 156 0.55 -12.70 19.89
C GLN A 156 0.58 -11.29 20.50
N THR A 157 1.70 -10.57 20.34
CA THR A 157 1.83 -9.17 20.74
C THR A 157 0.79 -8.28 20.05
N ALA A 158 0.67 -8.37 18.73
CA ALA A 158 -0.32 -7.62 17.97
C ALA A 158 -1.76 -7.97 18.39
N ARG A 159 -2.07 -9.27 18.58
CA ARG A 159 -3.39 -9.71 19.04
C ARG A 159 -3.75 -9.12 20.41
N THR A 160 -2.83 -9.17 21.34
CA THR A 160 -3.04 -8.68 22.71
C THR A 160 -3.29 -7.18 22.73
N ILE A 161 -2.45 -6.39 22.04
CA ILE A 161 -2.58 -4.93 21.97
C ILE A 161 -3.89 -4.53 21.28
N LEU A 162 -4.26 -5.22 20.21
CA LEU A 162 -5.48 -4.95 19.46
C LEU A 162 -6.73 -5.62 20.04
N ARG A 163 -6.58 -6.39 21.12
CA ARG A 163 -7.67 -7.14 21.78
C ARG A 163 -8.47 -8.01 20.80
N LEU A 164 -7.77 -8.68 19.89
CA LEU A 164 -8.42 -9.52 18.88
C LEU A 164 -8.79 -10.88 19.46
N ASP A 165 -9.94 -11.38 19.02
CA ASP A 165 -10.38 -12.76 19.26
C ASP A 165 -9.33 -13.76 18.74
N GLU A 166 -9.21 -14.93 19.39
CA GLU A 166 -8.23 -15.97 19.05
C GLU A 166 -8.33 -16.49 17.63
N ARG A 167 -9.51 -16.43 17.04
CA ARG A 167 -9.72 -16.81 15.64
C ARG A 167 -8.95 -15.94 14.64
N TYR A 168 -8.60 -14.72 15.01
CA TYR A 168 -7.86 -13.81 14.13
C TYR A 168 -6.35 -13.96 14.29
N VAL A 169 -5.69 -14.29 13.20
CA VAL A 169 -4.23 -14.47 13.14
C VAL A 169 -3.62 -13.34 12.31
N PRO A 170 -2.98 -12.34 12.93
CA PRO A 170 -2.32 -11.26 12.20
C PRO A 170 -1.18 -11.76 11.29
N LEU A 171 -1.27 -11.47 9.98
CA LEU A 171 -0.21 -11.76 9.02
C LEU A 171 0.82 -10.63 8.99
N CYS A 172 0.34 -9.40 8.90
CA CYS A 172 1.18 -8.21 8.76
C CYS A 172 0.42 -6.95 9.19
N ILE A 173 1.18 -5.86 9.40
CA ILE A 173 0.64 -4.51 9.56
C ILE A 173 1.11 -3.66 8.38
N ILE A 174 0.20 -2.91 7.80
CA ILE A 174 0.44 -2.03 6.66
C ILE A 174 0.20 -0.58 7.12
N PRO A 175 1.26 0.17 7.51
CA PRO A 175 1.17 1.62 7.65
C PRO A 175 0.86 2.27 6.30
N VAL A 176 -0.08 3.23 6.28
CA VAL A 176 -0.52 3.94 5.07
C VAL A 176 -0.57 5.43 5.35
N GLY A 177 -0.12 6.24 4.39
CA GLY A 177 -0.15 7.70 4.45
C GLY A 177 0.35 8.31 3.15
N TYR A 178 0.33 9.62 3.04
CA TYR A 178 0.93 10.33 1.89
C TYR A 178 2.46 10.35 2.06
N PRO A 179 3.24 9.95 1.04
CA PRO A 179 4.70 9.94 1.13
C PRO A 179 5.25 11.33 1.45
N SER A 180 6.20 11.44 2.38
CA SER A 180 6.87 12.71 2.71
C SER A 180 7.96 13.09 1.70
N ALA A 181 8.41 12.13 0.88
CA ALA A 181 9.39 12.32 -0.18
C ALA A 181 9.18 11.28 -1.29
N PRO A 182 9.62 11.56 -2.52
CA PRO A 182 9.62 10.57 -3.60
C PRO A 182 10.41 9.32 -3.24
N VAL A 183 9.88 8.16 -3.61
CA VAL A 183 10.56 6.87 -3.41
C VAL A 183 10.71 6.21 -4.77
N SER A 184 11.95 5.91 -5.16
CA SER A 184 12.23 5.24 -6.42
C SER A 184 11.98 3.74 -6.32
N PRO A 185 11.32 3.14 -7.32
CA PRO A 185 11.20 1.70 -7.44
C PRO A 185 12.58 1.07 -7.68
N LYS A 186 12.71 -0.21 -7.36
CA LYS A 186 13.91 -0.99 -7.64
C LYS A 186 13.63 -1.96 -8.77
N ASP A 187 14.49 -2.01 -9.76
CA ASP A 187 14.48 -3.10 -10.73
C ASP A 187 14.87 -4.39 -9.99
N LYS A 188 14.00 -5.39 -10.11
CA LYS A 188 14.15 -6.70 -9.45
C LYS A 188 14.12 -7.85 -10.46
N TYR A 189 14.13 -7.51 -11.78
CA TYR A 189 14.14 -8.55 -12.80
C TYR A 189 15.42 -9.37 -12.72
N ARG A 190 15.26 -10.68 -12.78
CA ARG A 190 16.37 -11.62 -12.74
C ARG A 190 16.11 -12.73 -13.77
N GLU A 191 16.89 -12.73 -14.84
CA GLU A 191 16.81 -13.76 -15.90
C GLU A 191 17.15 -15.17 -15.35
N ASP A 192 18.10 -15.25 -14.40
CA ASP A 192 18.52 -16.49 -13.74
C ASP A 192 17.43 -17.15 -12.86
N ALA A 193 16.38 -16.40 -12.52
CA ALA A 193 15.21 -16.94 -11.82
C ALA A 193 14.17 -17.57 -12.74
N ILE A 194 14.40 -17.56 -14.07
CA ILE A 194 13.45 -18.06 -15.07
C ILE A 194 13.96 -19.38 -15.63
N ILE A 195 13.20 -20.43 -15.41
CA ILE A 195 13.49 -21.76 -15.99
C ILE A 195 12.55 -21.96 -17.19
N ARG A 196 13.12 -21.95 -18.40
CA ARG A 196 12.38 -22.26 -19.64
C ARG A 196 12.61 -23.72 -20.01
N ARG A 197 11.54 -24.45 -20.29
CA ARG A 197 11.58 -25.87 -20.73
C ARG A 197 10.73 -26.06 -21.96
#